data_c5dbac957a7e0d0bd52ce4e4c7a90fe6
#
_entry.id   c5dbac957a7e0d0bd52ce4e4c7a90fe6
#
_cell.length_a   1.000
_cell.length_b   1.000
_cell.length_c   1.000
_cell.angle_alpha   90.00
_cell.angle_beta   90.00
_cell.angle_gamma   90.00
#
_symmetry.space_group_name_H-M   'P 1'
#
loop_
_entity.id
_entity.type
_entity.pdbx_description
1 polymer ?
#
loop_
_entity_poly.entity_id
_entity_poly.type
_entity_poly.pdbx_seq_one_letter_code
_entity_poly.pdbx_strand_id
1 'polypeptide(L)'
;MSRPIRFNAFSMNAASHQSPGLWRHPRNTSVQFNRLDYWTDLARLLERGLFDALFIADVLGIYDVYQGGPEAALRGGVQVPVNDPLLLVPAMAGVTEHLGFGVTFSLTYEHPYPFARRMSTLDHLSNGRVGWNIVTGYLDSAARNLGLDRQLGHDQRYDLADEYLQVLYKLWEKSWEDDAVLLERDSGRYIDPSRVHPIGHHGQHFQVPGMHLCQPSPQRTPVLFQAGASARGQAFAAQHAECVFISGPSPTVLRRYADGVRQASAAAGRGRDEVLIYAQALLIVGHSREQAQARFAEYRRYVDLDAALALLSGWTGIDFAGLDPDALIEYVENDAGRAALAAFTAADPSRRWTVREAAEFIGLGGRGPVLVGSASEVADQLELWLDETGIDGFNLTYAVQPDDLHNVVELLVPELQRRGRYPLAYQDGTLRHKLFGQGDRLPEQHAGRNVSIQ
;
A
#
# COMPACT_ATOMS: atom_id res chain seq x y z
N MET A 1 -26.19 2.33 12.06
CA MET A 1 -24.96 2.20 12.84
C MET A 1 -23.86 2.91 12.08
N SER A 2 -23.01 3.69 12.75
CA SER A 2 -21.83 4.31 12.13
C SER A 2 -20.86 3.22 11.64
N ARG A 3 -20.22 3.43 10.49
CA ARG A 3 -19.24 2.46 9.94
C ARG A 3 -18.04 2.30 10.88
N PRO A 4 -17.50 1.09 11.05
CA PRO A 4 -16.27 0.89 11.81
C PRO A 4 -15.09 1.59 11.09
N ILE A 5 -14.15 2.10 11.87
CA ILE A 5 -12.86 2.60 11.37
C ILE A 5 -11.96 1.39 11.09
N ARG A 6 -11.28 1.40 9.95
CA ARG A 6 -10.35 0.35 9.54
C ARG A 6 -8.92 0.84 9.62
N PHE A 7 -8.01 -0.04 10.04
CA PHE A 7 -6.58 0.27 10.09
C PHE A 7 -5.74 -0.75 9.31
N ASN A 8 -4.88 -0.24 8.45
CA ASN A 8 -3.67 -0.93 8.03
C ASN A 8 -2.46 -0.25 8.68
N ALA A 9 -1.42 -0.99 8.99
CA ALA A 9 -0.12 -0.41 9.30
C ALA A 9 0.67 -0.27 7.99
N PHE A 10 1.29 0.88 7.79
CA PHE A 10 2.03 1.22 6.57
C PHE A 10 3.52 1.29 6.86
N SER A 11 4.26 0.30 6.41
CA SER A 11 5.69 0.15 6.64
C SER A 11 6.46 -0.05 5.33
N MET A 12 7.77 -0.16 5.44
CA MET A 12 8.69 -0.51 4.37
C MET A 12 9.81 -1.37 4.93
N ASN A 13 10.33 -2.31 4.15
CA ASN A 13 11.45 -3.14 4.58
C ASN A 13 12.78 -2.35 4.50
N ALA A 14 12.82 -1.22 5.23
CA ALA A 14 13.90 -0.24 5.27
C ALA A 14 13.93 0.44 6.64
N ALA A 15 15.05 1.10 6.98
CA ALA A 15 15.19 1.83 8.24
C ALA A 15 14.34 3.11 8.31
N SER A 16 14.00 3.69 7.18
CA SER A 16 13.19 4.92 7.06
C SER A 16 12.14 4.76 5.98
N HIS A 17 10.92 5.21 6.24
CA HIS A 17 9.81 5.15 5.28
C HIS A 17 9.21 6.53 5.01
N GLN A 18 8.32 7.03 5.89
CA GLN A 18 7.57 8.28 5.69
C GLN A 18 7.99 9.40 6.64
N SER A 19 9.06 9.21 7.41
CA SER A 19 9.57 10.18 8.37
C SER A 19 11.09 10.24 8.29
N PRO A 20 11.63 10.89 7.24
CA PRO A 20 13.08 11.01 7.02
C PRO A 20 13.80 11.63 8.24
N GLY A 21 14.93 11.03 8.65
CA GLY A 21 15.71 11.46 9.81
C GLY A 21 15.30 10.83 11.13
N LEU A 22 14.09 10.30 11.28
CA LEU A 22 13.59 9.72 12.53
C LEU A 22 14.28 8.41 12.92
N TRP A 23 15.00 7.75 12.00
CA TRP A 23 15.86 6.62 12.32
C TRP A 23 16.95 6.96 13.37
N ARG A 24 17.31 8.25 13.52
CA ARG A 24 18.25 8.74 14.53
C ARG A 24 17.66 8.82 15.94
N HIS A 25 16.33 8.73 16.06
CA HIS A 25 15.68 8.81 17.38
C HIS A 25 16.07 7.60 18.24
N PRO A 26 16.51 7.80 19.50
CA PRO A 26 17.13 6.73 20.31
C PRO A 26 16.20 5.55 20.61
N ARG A 27 14.89 5.74 20.60
CA ARG A 27 13.89 4.66 20.79
C ARG A 27 13.45 4.01 19.47
N ASN A 28 13.89 4.52 18.32
CA ASN A 28 13.43 3.98 17.03
C ASN A 28 14.17 2.68 16.69
N THR A 29 13.44 1.58 16.67
CA THR A 29 13.96 0.26 16.32
C THR A 29 13.88 -0.07 14.82
N SER A 30 13.37 0.83 13.98
CA SER A 30 13.25 0.60 12.54
C SER A 30 14.59 0.28 11.86
N VAL A 31 15.70 0.72 12.43
CA VAL A 31 17.06 0.34 11.97
C VAL A 31 17.36 -1.17 12.09
N GLN A 32 16.51 -1.93 12.78
CA GLN A 32 16.59 -3.40 12.91
C GLN A 32 15.79 -4.13 11.82
N PHE A 33 15.36 -3.46 10.78
CA PHE A 33 14.55 -4.03 9.68
C PHE A 33 15.17 -5.27 9.02
N ASN A 34 16.48 -5.49 9.14
CA ASN A 34 17.18 -6.70 8.68
C ASN A 34 16.97 -7.93 9.60
N ARG A 35 16.28 -7.78 10.72
CA ARG A 35 16.08 -8.84 11.70
C ARG A 35 14.68 -9.40 11.60
N LEU A 36 14.56 -10.72 11.67
CA LEU A 36 13.28 -11.39 11.55
C LEU A 36 12.36 -11.13 12.75
N ASP A 37 12.94 -11.07 13.97
CA ASP A 37 12.21 -10.79 15.20
C ASP A 37 11.55 -9.40 15.18
N TYR A 38 12.18 -8.38 14.58
CA TYR A 38 11.56 -7.07 14.38
C TYR A 38 10.21 -7.18 13.65
N TRP A 39 10.15 -7.96 12.57
CA TRP A 39 8.94 -8.13 11.77
C TRP A 39 7.89 -9.02 12.43
N THR A 40 8.33 -10.12 13.07
CA THR A 40 7.39 -11.02 13.75
C THR A 40 6.77 -10.39 14.98
N ASP A 41 7.52 -9.56 15.72
CA ASP A 41 6.99 -8.82 16.86
C ASP A 41 6.05 -7.70 16.44
N LEU A 42 6.37 -6.99 15.34
CA LEU A 42 5.44 -6.04 14.73
C LEU A 42 4.13 -6.72 14.29
N ALA A 43 4.21 -7.87 13.64
CA ALA A 43 3.02 -8.61 13.21
C ALA A 43 2.13 -9.03 14.39
N ARG A 44 2.73 -9.54 15.48
CA ARG A 44 1.99 -9.87 16.72
C ARG A 44 1.35 -8.63 17.35
N LEU A 45 2.05 -7.51 17.36
CA LEU A 45 1.52 -6.24 17.87
C LEU A 45 0.29 -5.81 17.10
N LEU A 46 0.36 -5.82 15.77
CA LEU A 46 -0.73 -5.39 14.89
C LEU A 46 -1.92 -6.33 14.96
N GLU A 47 -1.69 -7.64 15.06
CA GLU A 47 -2.76 -8.62 15.25
C GLU A 47 -3.48 -8.41 16.58
N ARG A 48 -2.75 -8.16 17.67
CA ARG A 48 -3.35 -7.81 18.96
C ARG A 48 -4.18 -6.53 18.88
N GLY A 49 -3.79 -5.59 18.04
CA GLY A 49 -4.53 -4.36 17.75
C GLY A 49 -5.65 -4.52 16.74
N LEU A 50 -5.94 -5.71 16.25
CA LEU A 50 -7.00 -6.01 15.29
C LEU A 50 -6.88 -5.20 13.97
N PHE A 51 -5.67 -4.97 13.49
CA PHE A 51 -5.43 -4.33 12.19
C PHE A 51 -5.88 -5.23 11.05
N ASP A 52 -6.44 -4.65 9.99
CA ASP A 52 -6.82 -5.41 8.79
C ASP A 52 -5.57 -6.03 8.13
N ALA A 53 -4.50 -5.25 7.97
CA ALA A 53 -3.26 -5.73 7.36
C ALA A 53 -2.01 -4.93 7.79
N LEU A 54 -0.84 -5.56 7.69
CA LEU A 54 0.44 -4.89 7.53
C LEU A 54 0.68 -4.68 6.04
N PHE A 55 0.67 -3.42 5.61
CA PHE A 55 0.94 -3.01 4.24
C PHE A 55 2.40 -2.58 4.12
N ILE A 56 3.16 -3.26 3.24
CA ILE A 56 4.60 -3.04 3.09
C ILE A 56 4.87 -2.44 1.71
N ALA A 57 5.32 -1.17 1.72
CA ALA A 57 5.76 -0.48 0.52
C ALA A 57 7.10 -1.04 0.01
N ASP A 58 7.34 -0.84 -1.27
CA ASP A 58 8.59 -1.17 -1.94
C ASP A 58 8.89 -0.24 -3.10
N VAL A 59 10.19 -0.04 -3.37
CA VAL A 59 10.72 0.63 -4.55
C VAL A 59 11.97 -0.11 -5.04
N LEU A 60 12.12 -0.25 -6.35
CA LEU A 60 13.27 -0.94 -6.95
C LEU A 60 14.41 0.01 -7.39
N GLY A 61 14.29 1.31 -7.07
CA GLY A 61 15.28 2.32 -7.42
C GLY A 61 15.66 3.19 -6.24
N ILE A 62 16.77 3.89 -6.36
CA ILE A 62 17.21 4.90 -5.40
C ILE A 62 16.66 6.27 -5.78
N TYR A 63 16.41 7.11 -4.79
CA TYR A 63 16.03 8.52 -5.02
C TYR A 63 17.27 9.34 -5.41
N ASP A 64 17.42 9.62 -6.70
CA ASP A 64 18.57 10.27 -7.30
C ASP A 64 18.25 11.57 -8.05
N VAL A 65 17.04 12.12 -7.83
CA VAL A 65 16.60 13.37 -8.48
C VAL A 65 17.16 14.59 -7.74
N TYR A 66 17.06 14.61 -6.41
CA TYR A 66 17.54 15.73 -5.59
C TYR A 66 19.05 15.90 -5.70
N GLN A 67 19.52 17.09 -6.03
CA GLN A 67 20.93 17.42 -6.28
C GLN A 67 21.58 16.62 -7.45
N GLY A 68 20.75 16.03 -8.31
CA GLY A 68 21.23 15.27 -9.48
C GLY A 68 21.96 13.97 -9.13
N GLY A 69 21.77 13.40 -7.92
CA GLY A 69 22.44 12.18 -7.50
C GLY A 69 21.82 11.53 -6.27
N PRO A 70 22.30 10.33 -5.88
CA PRO A 70 21.77 9.56 -4.77
C PRO A 70 22.31 9.97 -3.38
N GLU A 71 23.25 10.90 -3.29
CA GLU A 71 24.04 11.17 -2.08
C GLU A 71 23.17 11.61 -0.91
N ALA A 72 22.16 12.46 -1.15
CA ALA A 72 21.25 12.92 -0.11
C ALA A 72 20.38 11.76 0.40
N ALA A 73 19.87 10.91 -0.50
CA ALA A 73 19.09 9.73 -0.14
C ALA A 73 19.91 8.72 0.67
N LEU A 74 21.16 8.46 0.24
CA LEU A 74 22.09 7.56 0.96
C LEU A 74 22.45 8.09 2.34
N ARG A 75 22.80 9.39 2.44
CA ARG A 75 23.15 10.02 3.72
C ARG A 75 21.97 10.03 4.70
N GLY A 76 20.78 10.33 4.21
CA GLY A 76 19.56 10.41 5.02
C GLY A 76 18.88 9.06 5.27
N GLY A 77 19.33 7.96 4.61
CA GLY A 77 18.67 6.67 4.69
C GLY A 77 17.25 6.70 4.11
N VAL A 78 17.03 7.47 3.02
CA VAL A 78 15.71 7.71 2.44
C VAL A 78 15.27 6.48 1.65
N GLN A 79 14.50 5.60 2.30
CA GLN A 79 14.02 4.32 1.76
C GLN A 79 15.16 3.46 1.13
N VAL A 80 16.36 3.63 1.65
CA VAL A 80 17.56 2.87 1.27
C VAL A 80 18.46 2.71 2.51
N PRO A 81 19.05 1.52 2.76
CA PRO A 81 18.84 0.26 2.05
C PRO A 81 17.40 -0.28 2.21
N VAL A 82 16.95 -1.06 1.24
CA VAL A 82 15.61 -1.67 1.22
C VAL A 82 15.72 -3.15 0.85
N ASN A 83 14.94 -4.00 1.52
CA ASN A 83 14.89 -5.43 1.28
C ASN A 83 13.53 -5.84 0.68
N ASP A 84 13.48 -7.00 -0.01
CA ASP A 84 12.28 -7.55 -0.61
C ASP A 84 11.19 -7.84 0.44
N PRO A 85 9.99 -7.24 0.35
CA PRO A 85 8.91 -7.42 1.32
C PRO A 85 8.24 -8.80 1.23
N LEU A 86 8.26 -9.46 0.07
CA LEU A 86 7.60 -10.75 -0.13
C LEU A 86 8.19 -11.84 0.78
N LEU A 87 9.49 -11.78 1.03
CA LEU A 87 10.20 -12.78 1.83
C LEU A 87 9.87 -12.71 3.32
N LEU A 88 9.27 -11.62 3.79
CA LEU A 88 8.85 -11.46 5.19
C LEU A 88 7.51 -12.16 5.50
N VAL A 89 6.63 -12.26 4.50
CA VAL A 89 5.25 -12.74 4.69
C VAL A 89 5.17 -14.11 5.34
N PRO A 90 5.91 -15.15 4.88
CA PRO A 90 5.80 -16.49 5.49
C PRO A 90 6.16 -16.49 6.99
N ALA A 91 7.17 -15.71 7.38
CA ALA A 91 7.61 -15.64 8.76
C ALA A 91 6.57 -14.96 9.66
N MET A 92 6.00 -13.84 9.21
CA MET A 92 4.95 -13.14 9.93
C MET A 92 3.64 -13.94 9.96
N ALA A 93 3.29 -14.60 8.86
CA ALA A 93 2.12 -15.48 8.78
C ALA A 93 2.22 -16.67 9.74
N GLY A 94 3.44 -17.18 9.98
CA GLY A 94 3.70 -18.28 10.91
C GLY A 94 3.54 -17.93 12.40
N VAL A 95 3.43 -16.64 12.75
CA VAL A 95 3.27 -16.16 14.13
C VAL A 95 1.97 -15.40 14.36
N THR A 96 1.07 -15.39 13.36
CA THR A 96 -0.23 -14.73 13.38
C THR A 96 -1.30 -15.64 12.77
N GLU A 97 -2.57 -15.43 13.14
CA GLU A 97 -3.71 -16.21 12.64
C GLU A 97 -4.64 -15.38 11.75
N HIS A 98 -4.72 -14.07 11.97
CA HIS A 98 -5.73 -13.20 11.36
C HIS A 98 -5.20 -12.04 10.55
N LEU A 99 -4.02 -11.49 10.92
CA LEU A 99 -3.44 -10.32 10.28
C LEU A 99 -3.23 -10.55 8.78
N GLY A 100 -3.69 -9.63 7.94
CA GLY A 100 -3.41 -9.60 6.50
C GLY A 100 -2.04 -9.02 6.17
N PHE A 101 -1.55 -9.32 4.95
CA PHE A 101 -0.25 -8.83 4.45
C PHE A 101 -0.43 -8.23 3.06
N GLY A 102 -0.48 -6.90 2.98
CA GLY A 102 -0.47 -6.18 1.71
C GLY A 102 0.97 -5.93 1.28
N VAL A 103 1.43 -6.56 0.21
CA VAL A 103 2.81 -6.43 -0.26
C VAL A 103 2.88 -5.68 -1.57
N THR A 104 3.81 -4.74 -1.66
CA THR A 104 4.05 -3.98 -2.88
C THR A 104 4.96 -4.77 -3.81
N PHE A 105 4.56 -4.83 -5.08
CA PHE A 105 5.38 -5.42 -6.12
C PHE A 105 5.14 -4.71 -7.45
N SER A 106 6.26 -4.30 -8.11
CA SER A 106 6.20 -3.61 -9.41
C SER A 106 6.06 -4.61 -10.54
N LEU A 107 4.96 -4.50 -11.29
CA LEU A 107 4.67 -5.37 -12.42
C LEU A 107 5.50 -5.06 -13.69
N THR A 108 6.08 -3.87 -13.78
CA THR A 108 6.78 -3.41 -14.99
C THR A 108 8.03 -4.23 -15.30
N TYR A 109 8.64 -4.82 -14.29
CA TYR A 109 9.98 -5.39 -14.40
C TYR A 109 10.05 -6.90 -14.20
N GLU A 110 8.90 -7.56 -13.93
CA GLU A 110 8.85 -9.02 -13.79
C GLU A 110 7.76 -9.61 -14.68
N HIS A 111 8.04 -10.81 -15.20
CA HIS A 111 7.08 -11.54 -16.02
C HIS A 111 5.90 -12.07 -15.17
N PRO A 112 4.63 -11.98 -15.62
CA PRO A 112 3.46 -12.35 -14.82
C PRO A 112 3.43 -13.83 -14.42
N TYR A 113 4.01 -14.73 -15.20
CA TYR A 113 3.98 -16.16 -14.92
C TYR A 113 4.71 -16.57 -13.62
N PRO A 114 5.99 -16.23 -13.39
CA PRO A 114 6.65 -16.51 -12.12
C PRO A 114 6.03 -15.74 -10.95
N PHE A 115 5.54 -14.51 -11.19
CA PHE A 115 4.86 -13.73 -10.18
C PHE A 115 3.55 -14.40 -9.72
N ALA A 116 2.72 -14.91 -10.64
CA ALA A 116 1.50 -15.65 -10.31
C ALA A 116 1.79 -16.82 -9.36
N ARG A 117 2.83 -17.61 -9.67
CA ARG A 117 3.25 -18.74 -8.82
C ARG A 117 3.66 -18.27 -7.42
N ARG A 118 4.43 -17.18 -7.32
CA ARG A 118 4.90 -16.64 -6.04
C ARG A 118 3.73 -16.19 -5.17
N MET A 119 2.78 -15.47 -5.74
CA MET A 119 1.61 -14.98 -5.00
C MET A 119 0.69 -16.13 -4.55
N SER A 120 0.45 -17.13 -5.40
CA SER A 120 -0.32 -18.32 -4.99
C SER A 120 0.37 -19.10 -3.86
N THR A 121 1.71 -19.17 -3.88
CA THR A 121 2.48 -19.79 -2.79
C THR A 121 2.29 -19.03 -1.48
N LEU A 122 2.37 -17.68 -1.51
CA LEU A 122 2.15 -16.86 -0.33
C LEU A 122 0.71 -16.95 0.18
N ASP A 123 -0.27 -17.03 -0.71
CA ASP A 123 -1.67 -17.18 -0.36
C ASP A 123 -1.94 -18.53 0.34
N HIS A 124 -1.35 -19.62 -0.14
CA HIS A 124 -1.38 -20.91 0.55
C HIS A 124 -0.71 -20.83 1.94
N LEU A 125 0.51 -20.34 2.03
CA LEU A 125 1.28 -20.30 3.28
C LEU A 125 0.68 -19.38 4.33
N SER A 126 -0.08 -18.37 3.92
CA SER A 126 -0.77 -17.43 4.80
C SER A 126 -2.24 -17.78 5.06
N ASN A 127 -2.75 -18.90 4.54
CA ASN A 127 -4.17 -19.29 4.60
C ASN A 127 -5.08 -18.16 4.09
N GLY A 128 -4.79 -17.62 2.89
CA GLY A 128 -5.62 -16.60 2.26
C GLY A 128 -5.51 -15.22 2.88
N ARG A 129 -4.35 -14.85 3.44
CA ARG A 129 -4.17 -13.53 4.09
C ARG A 129 -3.26 -12.58 3.34
N VAL A 130 -2.87 -12.90 2.10
CA VAL A 130 -2.03 -12.03 1.29
C VAL A 130 -2.84 -11.14 0.37
N GLY A 131 -2.38 -9.91 0.19
CA GLY A 131 -2.83 -8.97 -0.81
C GLY A 131 -1.65 -8.38 -1.58
N TRP A 132 -1.89 -7.92 -2.78
CA TRP A 132 -0.89 -7.32 -3.66
C TRP A 132 -1.19 -5.85 -3.91
N ASN A 133 -0.25 -4.98 -3.56
CA ASN A 133 -0.27 -3.59 -3.97
C ASN A 133 0.34 -3.46 -5.36
N ILE A 134 -0.50 -3.18 -6.32
CA ILE A 134 -0.15 -3.06 -7.73
C ILE A 134 0.52 -1.72 -7.95
N VAL A 135 1.79 -1.73 -8.33
CA VAL A 135 2.52 -0.53 -8.73
C VAL A 135 3.19 -0.72 -10.09
N THR A 136 3.23 0.36 -10.86
CA THR A 136 3.85 0.38 -12.19
C THR A 136 5.26 0.97 -12.17
N GLY A 137 5.77 1.35 -10.98
CA GLY A 137 7.05 2.03 -10.84
C GLY A 137 7.02 3.48 -11.34
N TYR A 138 7.98 4.30 -10.90
CA TYR A 138 8.07 5.71 -11.31
C TYR A 138 9.52 6.24 -11.33
N LEU A 139 10.48 5.49 -10.78
CA LEU A 139 11.88 5.91 -10.68
C LEU A 139 12.67 5.47 -11.92
N ASP A 140 13.34 6.42 -12.56
CA ASP A 140 14.27 6.14 -13.67
C ASP A 140 15.47 5.29 -13.22
N SER A 141 15.92 5.44 -11.97
CA SER A 141 16.99 4.63 -11.39
C SER A 141 16.65 3.13 -11.40
N ALA A 142 15.37 2.77 -11.15
CA ALA A 142 14.90 1.39 -11.25
C ALA A 142 14.96 0.88 -12.69
N ALA A 143 14.46 1.68 -13.63
CA ALA A 143 14.45 1.32 -15.06
C ALA A 143 15.89 1.11 -15.58
N ARG A 144 16.81 2.00 -15.25
CA ARG A 144 18.24 1.87 -15.65
C ARG A 144 18.89 0.61 -15.08
N ASN A 145 18.62 0.27 -13.81
CA ASN A 145 19.17 -0.95 -13.18
C ASN A 145 18.62 -2.24 -13.79
N LEU A 146 17.49 -2.16 -14.50
CA LEU A 146 16.85 -3.26 -15.19
C LEU A 146 17.08 -3.25 -16.72
N GLY A 147 18.03 -2.44 -17.17
CA GLY A 147 18.52 -2.42 -18.56
C GLY A 147 17.73 -1.52 -19.51
N LEU A 148 16.87 -0.66 -19.00
CA LEU A 148 16.16 0.34 -19.79
C LEU A 148 16.91 1.68 -19.71
N ASP A 149 16.88 2.49 -20.78
CA ASP A 149 17.49 3.82 -20.77
C ASP A 149 16.76 4.78 -19.82
N ARG A 150 15.44 4.64 -19.74
CA ARG A 150 14.55 5.43 -18.87
C ARG A 150 13.29 4.64 -18.57
N GLN A 151 12.48 5.15 -17.63
CA GLN A 151 11.16 4.61 -17.30
C GLN A 151 10.21 4.75 -18.51
N LEU A 152 9.34 3.77 -18.68
CA LEU A 152 8.23 3.86 -19.63
C LEU A 152 7.34 5.06 -19.31
N GLY A 153 6.73 5.66 -20.33
CA GLY A 153 5.75 6.73 -20.16
C GLY A 153 4.61 6.34 -19.23
N HIS A 154 4.07 7.32 -18.49
CA HIS A 154 3.07 7.07 -17.44
C HIS A 154 1.91 6.18 -17.92
N ASP A 155 1.28 6.51 -19.05
CA ASP A 155 0.10 5.77 -19.53
C ASP A 155 0.49 4.40 -20.12
N GLN A 156 1.64 4.30 -20.78
CA GLN A 156 2.18 3.02 -21.29
C GLN A 156 2.39 1.99 -20.18
N ARG A 157 2.79 2.44 -18.97
CA ARG A 157 2.92 1.53 -17.82
C ARG A 157 1.58 0.92 -17.41
N TYR A 158 0.48 1.67 -17.52
CA TYR A 158 -0.85 1.15 -17.25
C TYR A 158 -1.38 0.23 -18.35
N ASP A 159 -1.01 0.47 -19.63
CA ASP A 159 -1.39 -0.42 -20.73
C ASP A 159 -0.72 -1.79 -20.56
N LEU A 160 0.56 -1.80 -20.19
CA LEU A 160 1.25 -3.02 -19.81
C LEU A 160 0.62 -3.68 -18.57
N ALA A 161 0.18 -2.88 -17.59
CA ALA A 161 -0.45 -3.37 -16.37
C ALA A 161 -1.79 -4.05 -16.64
N ASP A 162 -2.59 -3.53 -17.56
CA ASP A 162 -3.87 -4.14 -17.95
C ASP A 162 -3.66 -5.53 -18.55
N GLU A 163 -2.68 -5.70 -19.44
CA GLU A 163 -2.36 -7.01 -20.01
C GLU A 163 -1.75 -7.96 -18.97
N TYR A 164 -0.88 -7.43 -18.09
CA TYR A 164 -0.31 -8.19 -16.98
C TYR A 164 -1.40 -8.80 -16.09
N LEU A 165 -2.40 -8.01 -15.70
CA LEU A 165 -3.53 -8.50 -14.92
C LEU A 165 -4.41 -9.50 -15.67
N GLN A 166 -4.62 -9.33 -16.98
CA GLN A 166 -5.32 -10.34 -17.78
C GLN A 166 -4.63 -11.70 -17.73
N VAL A 167 -3.29 -11.73 -17.82
CA VAL A 167 -2.52 -12.98 -17.67
C VAL A 167 -2.70 -13.56 -16.28
N LEU A 168 -2.57 -12.76 -15.24
CA LEU A 168 -2.73 -13.20 -13.86
C LEU A 168 -4.12 -13.77 -13.58
N TYR A 169 -5.18 -13.08 -14.00
CA TYR A 169 -6.55 -13.56 -13.83
C TYR A 169 -6.79 -14.89 -14.55
N LYS A 170 -6.28 -15.03 -15.78
CA LYS A 170 -6.36 -16.31 -16.49
C LYS A 170 -5.66 -17.43 -15.72
N LEU A 171 -4.47 -17.18 -15.17
CA LEU A 171 -3.71 -18.17 -14.38
C LEU A 171 -4.42 -18.51 -13.07
N TRP A 172 -4.88 -17.51 -12.31
CA TRP A 172 -5.44 -17.72 -10.98
C TRP A 172 -6.89 -18.20 -11.00
N GLU A 173 -7.73 -17.65 -11.89
CA GLU A 173 -9.18 -17.88 -11.87
C GLU A 173 -9.64 -18.96 -12.86
N LYS A 174 -8.89 -19.21 -13.95
CA LYS A 174 -9.35 -20.07 -15.05
C LYS A 174 -8.51 -21.29 -15.33
N SER A 175 -7.24 -21.31 -14.92
CA SER A 175 -6.33 -22.42 -15.27
C SER A 175 -6.67 -23.72 -14.56
N TRP A 176 -7.28 -23.68 -13.38
CA TRP A 176 -7.67 -24.86 -12.59
C TRP A 176 -9.12 -24.78 -12.16
N GLU A 177 -9.87 -25.87 -12.29
CA GLU A 177 -11.17 -26.05 -11.64
C GLU A 177 -10.99 -26.32 -10.13
N ASP A 178 -12.01 -26.06 -9.32
CA ASP A 178 -11.89 -26.13 -7.85
C ASP A 178 -11.64 -27.57 -7.36
N ASP A 179 -12.15 -28.57 -8.08
CA ASP A 179 -12.06 -29.99 -7.77
C ASP A 179 -11.06 -30.77 -8.65
N ALA A 180 -10.12 -30.06 -9.28
CA ALA A 180 -9.06 -30.69 -10.11
C ALA A 180 -8.13 -31.61 -9.29
N VAL A 181 -7.90 -31.33 -8.01
CA VAL A 181 -7.03 -32.11 -7.12
C VAL A 181 -7.85 -33.21 -6.46
N LEU A 182 -7.62 -34.48 -6.86
CA LEU A 182 -8.38 -35.65 -6.42
C LEU A 182 -7.82 -36.31 -5.16
N LEU A 183 -6.49 -36.42 -5.06
CA LEU A 183 -5.77 -37.15 -4.00
C LEU A 183 -6.24 -38.61 -3.80
N GLU A 184 -6.63 -39.27 -4.86
CA GLU A 184 -7.08 -40.67 -4.84
C GLU A 184 -5.91 -41.64 -4.64
N ARG A 185 -5.67 -42.02 -3.41
CA ARG A 185 -4.53 -42.87 -3.04
C ARG A 185 -4.61 -44.29 -3.65
N ASP A 186 -5.79 -44.87 -3.71
CA ASP A 186 -6.00 -46.26 -4.16
C ASP A 186 -5.82 -46.37 -5.68
N SER A 187 -6.28 -45.37 -6.46
CA SER A 187 -6.13 -45.35 -7.92
C SER A 187 -4.79 -44.74 -8.38
N GLY A 188 -4.07 -44.06 -7.47
CA GLY A 188 -2.85 -43.34 -7.78
C GLY A 188 -3.10 -42.03 -8.57
N ARG A 189 -4.33 -41.54 -8.61
CA ARG A 189 -4.70 -40.31 -9.31
C ARG A 189 -4.58 -39.10 -8.37
N TYR A 190 -3.61 -38.22 -8.63
CA TYR A 190 -3.41 -37.00 -7.85
C TYR A 190 -4.29 -35.86 -8.35
N ILE A 191 -4.32 -35.64 -9.66
CA ILE A 191 -5.04 -34.57 -10.35
C ILE A 191 -5.88 -35.20 -11.47
N ASP A 192 -7.03 -34.60 -11.76
CA ASP A 192 -7.77 -34.80 -13.00
C ASP A 192 -7.22 -33.92 -14.11
N PRO A 193 -6.51 -34.41 -15.12
CA PRO A 193 -5.92 -33.59 -16.17
C PRO A 193 -6.96 -32.84 -17.00
N SER A 194 -8.20 -33.32 -17.07
CA SER A 194 -9.29 -32.65 -17.84
C SER A 194 -9.78 -31.37 -17.18
N ARG A 195 -9.40 -31.14 -15.93
CA ARG A 195 -9.78 -29.96 -15.11
C ARG A 195 -8.66 -28.95 -14.93
N VAL A 196 -7.57 -29.09 -15.69
CA VAL A 196 -6.44 -28.17 -15.70
C VAL A 196 -6.23 -27.66 -17.12
N HIS A 197 -6.33 -26.36 -17.31
CA HIS A 197 -6.42 -25.74 -18.61
C HIS A 197 -5.24 -24.82 -18.91
N PRO A 198 -4.61 -24.92 -20.08
CA PRO A 198 -3.72 -23.89 -20.60
C PRO A 198 -4.49 -22.58 -20.77
N ILE A 199 -3.85 -21.45 -20.52
CA ILE A 199 -4.52 -20.14 -20.63
C ILE A 199 -4.47 -19.53 -22.03
N GLY A 200 -3.60 -20.04 -22.93
CA GLY A 200 -3.52 -19.66 -24.32
C GLY A 200 -3.31 -18.14 -24.54
N HIS A 201 -2.61 -17.45 -23.64
CA HIS A 201 -2.47 -15.99 -23.76
C HIS A 201 -1.41 -15.62 -24.79
N HIS A 202 -1.84 -14.85 -25.81
CA HIS A 202 -1.02 -14.23 -26.85
C HIS A 202 -1.36 -12.75 -26.95
N GLY A 203 -0.63 -11.90 -26.23
CA GLY A 203 -0.86 -10.47 -26.16
C GLY A 203 0.25 -9.64 -26.79
N GLN A 204 0.16 -8.33 -26.63
CA GLN A 204 1.14 -7.37 -27.13
C GLN A 204 2.46 -7.45 -26.33
N HIS A 205 2.35 -7.63 -25.02
CA HIS A 205 3.48 -7.57 -24.08
C HIS A 205 3.89 -8.97 -23.59
N PHE A 206 2.94 -9.91 -23.51
CA PHE A 206 3.18 -11.21 -22.88
C PHE A 206 2.70 -12.38 -23.75
N GLN A 207 3.49 -13.47 -23.70
CA GLN A 207 3.16 -14.75 -24.34
C GLN A 207 3.18 -15.83 -23.26
N VAL A 208 2.00 -16.31 -22.84
CA VAL A 208 1.85 -17.33 -21.78
C VAL A 208 0.87 -18.41 -22.26
N PRO A 209 1.33 -19.39 -23.03
CA PRO A 209 0.46 -20.43 -23.59
C PRO A 209 0.02 -21.48 -22.56
N GLY A 210 0.81 -21.69 -21.51
CA GLY A 210 0.66 -22.82 -20.59
C GLY A 210 -0.35 -22.61 -19.46
N MET A 211 -0.39 -23.60 -18.55
CA MET A 211 -1.24 -23.59 -17.35
C MET A 211 -0.51 -23.00 -16.15
N HIS A 212 -1.25 -22.62 -15.12
CA HIS A 212 -0.68 -22.28 -13.81
C HIS A 212 -0.07 -23.50 -13.12
N LEU A 213 1.05 -23.33 -12.41
CA LEU A 213 1.73 -24.45 -11.74
C LEU A 213 1.19 -24.73 -10.34
N CYS A 214 0.54 -23.78 -9.70
CA CYS A 214 -0.05 -23.98 -8.39
C CYS A 214 -1.49 -24.45 -8.50
N GLN A 215 -1.89 -25.37 -7.63
CA GLN A 215 -3.32 -25.62 -7.40
C GLN A 215 -4.01 -24.37 -6.88
N PRO A 216 -5.34 -24.26 -6.94
CA PRO A 216 -6.08 -23.10 -6.43
C PRO A 216 -5.73 -22.78 -4.98
N SER A 217 -5.31 -21.57 -4.73
CA SER A 217 -5.08 -21.05 -3.38
C SER A 217 -6.41 -20.54 -2.77
N PRO A 218 -6.50 -20.30 -1.45
CA PRO A 218 -7.74 -19.93 -0.80
C PRO A 218 -8.46 -18.74 -1.45
N GLN A 219 -7.75 -17.68 -1.81
CA GLN A 219 -8.32 -16.52 -2.47
C GLN A 219 -8.28 -16.58 -4.00
N ARG A 220 -7.51 -17.51 -4.59
CA ARG A 220 -7.09 -17.55 -5.99
C ARG A 220 -6.35 -16.26 -6.37
N THR A 221 -7.06 -15.21 -6.68
CA THR A 221 -6.49 -13.86 -6.83
C THR A 221 -6.29 -13.26 -5.43
N PRO A 222 -5.08 -12.81 -5.05
CA PRO A 222 -4.86 -12.06 -3.81
C PRO A 222 -5.75 -10.81 -3.73
N VAL A 223 -6.01 -10.27 -2.54
CA VAL A 223 -6.68 -8.96 -2.43
C VAL A 223 -5.86 -7.91 -3.18
N LEU A 224 -6.53 -7.15 -4.05
CA LEU A 224 -5.88 -6.18 -4.92
C LEU A 224 -5.91 -4.77 -4.31
N PHE A 225 -4.73 -4.29 -3.93
CA PHE A 225 -4.51 -2.92 -3.47
C PHE A 225 -3.91 -2.09 -4.60
N GLN A 226 -4.20 -0.79 -4.63
CA GLN A 226 -3.61 0.13 -5.60
C GLN A 226 -3.53 1.55 -5.02
N ALA A 227 -2.45 2.25 -5.33
CA ALA A 227 -2.23 3.64 -4.95
C ALA A 227 -2.07 4.50 -6.23
N GLY A 228 -3.14 5.11 -6.71
CA GLY A 228 -3.07 5.97 -7.88
C GLY A 228 -4.18 7.00 -7.89
N ALA A 229 -3.83 8.28 -7.83
CA ALA A 229 -4.77 9.39 -7.84
C ALA A 229 -4.77 10.17 -9.18
N SER A 230 -3.96 9.76 -10.18
CA SER A 230 -4.05 10.27 -11.56
C SER A 230 -5.31 9.75 -12.26
N ALA A 231 -5.79 10.42 -13.28
CA ALA A 231 -6.99 9.99 -14.03
C ALA A 231 -6.85 8.54 -14.55
N ARG A 232 -5.69 8.20 -15.15
CA ARG A 232 -5.42 6.83 -15.64
C ARG A 232 -5.32 5.82 -14.48
N GLY A 233 -4.70 6.24 -13.36
CA GLY A 233 -4.60 5.41 -12.14
C GLY A 233 -5.98 5.17 -11.49
N GLN A 234 -6.86 6.16 -11.46
CA GLN A 234 -8.24 6.00 -10.96
C GLN A 234 -9.07 5.07 -11.87
N ALA A 235 -8.93 5.18 -13.19
CA ALA A 235 -9.60 4.29 -14.14
C ALA A 235 -9.13 2.83 -13.96
N PHE A 236 -7.82 2.62 -13.79
CA PHE A 236 -7.25 1.30 -13.50
C PHE A 236 -7.73 0.75 -12.14
N ALA A 237 -7.71 1.58 -11.08
CA ALA A 237 -8.22 1.19 -9.78
C ALA A 237 -9.71 0.83 -9.82
N ALA A 238 -10.51 1.60 -10.52
CA ALA A 238 -11.95 1.35 -10.69
C ALA A 238 -12.24 -0.02 -11.30
N GLN A 239 -11.39 -0.48 -12.20
CA GLN A 239 -11.55 -1.76 -12.86
C GLN A 239 -11.02 -2.93 -12.01
N HIS A 240 -9.89 -2.74 -11.32
CA HIS A 240 -9.11 -3.84 -10.75
C HIS A 240 -9.00 -3.82 -9.23
N ALA A 241 -8.89 -2.65 -8.58
CA ALA A 241 -8.58 -2.58 -7.17
C ALA A 241 -9.79 -2.90 -6.28
N GLU A 242 -9.55 -3.61 -5.18
CA GLU A 242 -10.50 -3.82 -4.07
C GLU A 242 -10.25 -2.82 -2.94
N CYS A 243 -8.98 -2.43 -2.75
CA CYS A 243 -8.58 -1.40 -1.79
C CYS A 243 -7.75 -0.32 -2.48
N VAL A 244 -8.08 0.93 -2.25
CA VAL A 244 -7.37 2.08 -2.84
C VAL A 244 -6.74 2.91 -1.74
N PHE A 245 -5.44 3.21 -1.88
CA PHE A 245 -4.74 4.12 -0.99
C PHE A 245 -4.68 5.51 -1.59
N ILE A 246 -5.03 6.48 -0.76
CA ILE A 246 -4.89 7.90 -1.08
C ILE A 246 -4.07 8.62 -0.02
N SER A 247 -3.44 9.71 -0.39
CA SER A 247 -2.70 10.56 0.54
C SER A 247 -2.86 12.02 0.15
N GLY A 248 -2.96 12.88 1.15
CA GLY A 248 -3.10 14.31 0.95
C GLY A 248 -3.04 15.06 2.27
N PRO A 249 -2.62 16.35 2.25
CA PRO A 249 -2.36 17.12 3.45
C PRO A 249 -3.63 17.65 4.14
N SER A 250 -4.79 17.56 3.51
CA SER A 250 -6.03 18.12 4.03
C SER A 250 -7.26 17.26 3.71
N PRO A 251 -8.37 17.41 4.49
CA PRO A 251 -9.64 16.77 4.17
C PRO A 251 -10.14 17.13 2.77
N THR A 252 -9.94 18.35 2.30
CA THR A 252 -10.32 18.81 0.96
C THR A 252 -9.66 17.97 -0.13
N VAL A 253 -8.35 17.74 -0.02
CA VAL A 253 -7.59 16.92 -0.97
C VAL A 253 -8.05 15.47 -0.92
N LEU A 254 -8.20 14.89 0.28
CA LEU A 254 -8.63 13.51 0.43
C LEU A 254 -10.06 13.28 -0.08
N ARG A 255 -10.98 14.21 0.21
CA ARG A 255 -12.37 14.16 -0.32
C ARG A 255 -12.35 14.12 -1.85
N ARG A 256 -11.60 15.04 -2.47
CA ARG A 256 -11.50 15.09 -3.93
C ARG A 256 -11.01 13.76 -4.52
N TYR A 257 -10.00 13.14 -3.91
CA TYR A 257 -9.49 11.85 -4.36
C TYR A 257 -10.47 10.70 -4.09
N ALA A 258 -11.09 10.68 -2.93
CA ALA A 258 -12.10 9.66 -2.59
C ALA A 258 -13.31 9.74 -3.53
N ASP A 259 -13.83 10.94 -3.80
CA ASP A 259 -14.93 11.16 -4.74
C ASP A 259 -14.55 10.70 -6.15
N GLY A 260 -13.34 11.00 -6.62
CA GLY A 260 -12.85 10.53 -7.91
C GLY A 260 -12.82 8.99 -8.01
N VAL A 261 -12.30 8.31 -6.98
CA VAL A 261 -12.31 6.83 -6.91
C VAL A 261 -13.74 6.29 -6.90
N ARG A 262 -14.66 6.89 -6.11
CA ARG A 262 -16.06 6.45 -6.04
C ARG A 262 -16.79 6.63 -7.38
N GLN A 263 -16.61 7.77 -8.04
CA GLN A 263 -17.20 8.05 -9.35
C GLN A 263 -16.68 7.10 -10.43
N ALA A 264 -15.36 6.88 -10.48
CA ALA A 264 -14.75 5.95 -11.43
C ALA A 264 -15.24 4.50 -11.20
N SER A 265 -15.31 4.05 -9.94
CA SER A 265 -15.80 2.72 -9.58
C SER A 265 -17.29 2.54 -9.96
N ALA A 266 -18.13 3.54 -9.70
CA ALA A 266 -19.54 3.51 -10.10
C ALA A 266 -19.70 3.47 -11.63
N ALA A 267 -18.88 4.22 -12.38
CA ALA A 267 -18.85 4.18 -13.85
C ALA A 267 -18.42 2.82 -14.41
N ALA A 268 -17.56 2.09 -13.65
CA ALA A 268 -17.18 0.70 -13.96
C ALA A 268 -18.20 -0.34 -13.48
N GLY A 269 -19.38 0.08 -12.99
CA GLY A 269 -20.47 -0.81 -12.54
C GLY A 269 -20.24 -1.41 -11.14
N ARG A 270 -19.29 -0.91 -10.35
CA ARG A 270 -18.96 -1.44 -9.03
C ARG A 270 -19.68 -0.69 -7.91
N GLY A 271 -20.16 -1.46 -6.94
CA GLY A 271 -20.82 -0.94 -5.74
C GLY A 271 -19.90 -0.20 -4.79
N ARG A 272 -20.46 0.68 -3.96
CA ARG A 272 -19.75 1.45 -2.95
C ARG A 272 -18.90 0.55 -2.02
N ASP A 273 -19.42 -0.59 -1.65
CA ASP A 273 -18.82 -1.50 -0.67
C ASP A 273 -17.88 -2.55 -1.29
N GLU A 274 -17.66 -2.49 -2.61
CA GLU A 274 -16.71 -3.33 -3.33
C GLU A 274 -15.31 -2.72 -3.42
N VAL A 275 -15.16 -1.45 -3.02
CA VAL A 275 -13.89 -0.75 -3.01
C VAL A 275 -13.73 -0.02 -1.68
N LEU A 276 -12.74 -0.40 -0.90
CA LEU A 276 -12.37 0.30 0.34
C LEU A 276 -11.32 1.36 0.05
N ILE A 277 -11.46 2.53 0.67
CA ILE A 277 -10.51 3.65 0.50
C ILE A 277 -9.83 3.92 1.84
N TYR A 278 -8.49 3.83 1.86
CA TYR A 278 -7.66 4.11 3.02
C TYR A 278 -6.84 5.37 2.79
N ALA A 279 -6.84 6.27 3.77
CA ALA A 279 -5.99 7.46 3.74
C ALA A 279 -4.72 7.26 4.59
N GLN A 280 -3.59 7.74 4.09
CA GLN A 280 -2.36 7.77 4.89
C GLN A 280 -2.52 8.72 6.07
N ALA A 281 -2.06 8.31 7.27
CA ALA A 281 -1.97 9.17 8.44
C ALA A 281 -0.85 8.73 9.38
N LEU A 282 -0.26 9.68 10.13
CA LEU A 282 0.58 9.43 11.29
C LEU A 282 -0.19 9.80 12.55
N LEU A 283 -0.28 8.88 13.50
CA LEU A 283 -0.95 9.10 14.78
C LEU A 283 0.09 9.17 15.91
N ILE A 284 0.12 10.28 16.63
CA ILE A 284 0.95 10.45 17.82
C ILE A 284 0.03 10.50 19.04
N VAL A 285 -0.20 9.33 19.62
CA VAL A 285 -1.15 9.13 20.71
C VAL A 285 -0.40 9.14 22.05
N GLY A 286 -0.91 9.91 23.00
CA GLY A 286 -0.40 9.96 24.39
C GLY A 286 -1.48 9.64 25.41
N HIS A 287 -1.08 9.39 26.67
CA HIS A 287 -2.03 9.29 27.78
C HIS A 287 -2.73 10.64 28.06
N SER A 288 -2.11 11.74 27.65
CA SER A 288 -2.71 13.08 27.68
C SER A 288 -2.30 13.88 26.44
N ARG A 289 -2.99 15.00 26.19
CA ARG A 289 -2.64 15.97 25.13
C ARG A 289 -1.21 16.47 25.29
N GLU A 290 -0.81 16.83 26.51
CA GLU A 290 0.52 17.37 26.81
C GLU A 290 1.61 16.37 26.48
N GLN A 291 1.41 15.10 26.83
CA GLN A 291 2.37 14.02 26.52
C GLN A 291 2.50 13.83 24.99
N ALA A 292 1.38 13.79 24.27
CA ALA A 292 1.38 13.66 22.82
C ALA A 292 2.08 14.85 22.14
N GLN A 293 1.80 16.07 22.58
CA GLN A 293 2.43 17.30 22.07
C GLN A 293 3.93 17.34 22.38
N ALA A 294 4.35 16.92 23.56
CA ALA A 294 5.77 16.82 23.91
C ALA A 294 6.50 15.82 23.00
N ARG A 295 5.88 14.67 22.72
CA ARG A 295 6.41 13.66 21.77
C ARG A 295 6.48 14.20 20.34
N PHE A 296 5.46 14.87 19.87
CA PHE A 296 5.47 15.54 18.57
C PHE A 296 6.60 16.56 18.45
N ALA A 297 6.76 17.41 19.48
CA ALA A 297 7.86 18.40 19.54
C ALA A 297 9.25 17.71 19.59
N GLU A 298 9.36 16.57 20.27
CA GLU A 298 10.58 15.74 20.29
C GLU A 298 10.89 15.21 18.90
N TYR A 299 9.92 14.60 18.20
CA TYR A 299 10.11 14.03 16.85
C TYR A 299 10.54 15.08 15.82
N ARG A 300 9.95 16.27 15.86
CA ARG A 300 10.31 17.38 14.96
C ARG A 300 11.80 17.74 15.01
N ARG A 301 12.51 17.50 16.12
CA ARG A 301 13.95 17.77 16.25
C ARG A 301 14.82 16.80 15.45
N TYR A 302 14.27 15.65 15.06
CA TYR A 302 14.98 14.63 14.28
C TYR A 302 14.64 14.69 12.79
N VAL A 303 13.68 15.49 12.37
CA VAL A 303 13.35 15.69 10.95
C VAL A 303 14.61 16.16 10.20
N ASP A 304 14.85 15.53 9.05
CA ASP A 304 15.90 15.87 8.13
C ASP A 304 15.30 16.47 6.85
N LEU A 305 15.46 17.78 6.68
CA LEU A 305 14.83 18.50 5.56
C LEU A 305 15.45 18.15 4.21
N ASP A 306 16.76 17.88 4.15
CA ASP A 306 17.41 17.43 2.90
C ASP A 306 16.91 16.05 2.49
N ALA A 307 16.75 15.15 3.47
CA ALA A 307 16.17 13.83 3.23
C ALA A 307 14.69 13.93 2.82
N ALA A 308 13.92 14.86 3.41
CA ALA A 308 12.54 15.13 3.02
C ALA A 308 12.45 15.68 1.58
N LEU A 309 13.35 16.57 1.19
CA LEU A 309 13.45 17.08 -0.18
C LEU A 309 13.89 16.00 -1.17
N ALA A 310 14.81 15.12 -0.78
CA ALA A 310 15.20 13.97 -1.61
C ALA A 310 14.00 13.05 -1.89
N LEU A 311 13.16 12.81 -0.86
CA LEU A 311 11.94 12.02 -1.00
C LEU A 311 10.90 12.72 -1.88
N LEU A 312 10.65 14.03 -1.67
CA LEU A 312 9.73 14.83 -2.48
C LEU A 312 10.20 14.91 -3.94
N SER A 313 11.48 15.14 -4.17
CA SER A 313 12.07 15.19 -5.52
C SER A 313 11.89 13.86 -6.25
N GLY A 314 12.13 12.74 -5.58
CA GLY A 314 11.93 11.42 -6.16
C GLY A 314 10.46 11.11 -6.47
N TRP A 315 9.53 11.53 -5.62
CA TRP A 315 8.10 11.33 -5.87
C TRP A 315 7.56 12.19 -7.03
N THR A 316 8.08 13.40 -7.17
CA THR A 316 7.57 14.38 -8.15
C THR A 316 8.38 14.44 -9.45
N GLY A 317 9.60 13.90 -9.46
CA GLY A 317 10.54 14.03 -10.58
C GLY A 317 11.14 15.44 -10.74
N ILE A 318 10.97 16.31 -9.73
CA ILE A 318 11.46 17.69 -9.74
C ILE A 318 12.66 17.81 -8.78
N ASP A 319 13.77 18.36 -9.24
CA ASP A 319 14.88 18.68 -8.35
C ASP A 319 14.60 20.00 -7.59
N PHE A 320 14.35 19.89 -6.29
CA PHE A 320 14.10 21.04 -5.42
C PHE A 320 15.39 21.67 -4.86
N ALA A 321 16.58 21.12 -5.13
CA ALA A 321 17.84 21.58 -4.53
C ALA A 321 18.23 23.02 -4.90
N GLY A 322 17.89 23.44 -6.12
CA GLY A 322 18.22 24.77 -6.62
C GLY A 322 17.15 25.83 -6.40
N LEU A 323 16.02 25.47 -5.78
CA LEU A 323 14.89 26.38 -5.59
C LEU A 323 15.03 27.16 -4.27
N ASP A 324 14.58 28.42 -4.30
CA ASP A 324 14.43 29.19 -3.07
C ASP A 324 13.46 28.43 -2.13
N PRO A 325 13.83 28.16 -0.87
CA PRO A 325 12.94 27.52 0.09
C PRO A 325 11.58 28.20 0.26
N ASP A 326 11.50 29.51 0.06
CA ASP A 326 10.29 30.29 0.16
C ASP A 326 9.54 30.45 -1.19
N ALA A 327 10.08 29.87 -2.28
CA ALA A 327 9.40 29.78 -3.56
C ALA A 327 8.16 28.88 -3.48
N LEU A 328 7.11 29.26 -4.19
CA LEU A 328 5.89 28.47 -4.29
C LEU A 328 6.09 27.27 -5.21
N ILE A 329 5.57 26.12 -4.81
CA ILE A 329 5.55 24.93 -5.65
C ILE A 329 4.47 25.13 -6.73
N GLU A 330 4.86 24.92 -7.99
CA GLU A 330 3.97 24.97 -9.14
C GLU A 330 3.74 23.57 -9.72
N TYR A 331 2.55 23.36 -10.30
CA TYR A 331 2.24 22.10 -10.96
C TYR A 331 2.94 22.02 -12.32
N VAL A 332 3.71 20.93 -12.52
CA VAL A 332 4.34 20.61 -13.80
C VAL A 332 3.96 19.16 -14.15
N GLU A 333 3.44 18.94 -15.35
CA GLU A 333 3.13 17.60 -15.83
C GLU A 333 4.41 16.87 -16.26
N ASN A 334 4.63 15.67 -15.71
CA ASN A 334 5.76 14.81 -16.05
C ASN A 334 5.38 13.32 -15.91
N ASP A 335 6.31 12.41 -16.20
CA ASP A 335 6.11 10.96 -16.10
C ASP A 335 6.31 10.36 -14.71
N ALA A 336 6.66 11.16 -13.71
CA ALA A 336 6.80 10.75 -12.31
C ALA A 336 5.43 10.72 -11.57
N GLY A 337 5.43 10.94 -10.29
CA GLY A 337 4.23 10.88 -9.46
C GLY A 337 3.32 12.10 -9.58
N ARG A 338 2.54 12.23 -10.67
CA ARG A 338 1.63 13.36 -10.92
C ARG A 338 0.74 13.71 -9.73
N ALA A 339 0.21 12.69 -9.04
CA ALA A 339 -0.63 12.88 -7.87
C ALA A 339 0.12 13.43 -6.65
N ALA A 340 1.41 13.13 -6.52
CA ALA A 340 2.24 13.63 -5.44
C ALA A 340 2.41 15.15 -5.53
N LEU A 341 2.67 15.66 -6.74
CA LEU A 341 2.78 17.10 -6.98
C LEU A 341 1.42 17.79 -6.89
N ALA A 342 0.37 17.18 -7.45
CA ALA A 342 -0.98 17.73 -7.42
C ALA A 342 -1.50 17.93 -5.99
N ALA A 343 -1.12 17.06 -5.03
CA ALA A 343 -1.53 17.18 -3.63
C ALA A 343 -1.07 18.48 -2.96
N PHE A 344 0.06 19.04 -3.40
CA PHE A 344 0.62 20.32 -2.91
C PHE A 344 0.29 21.52 -3.81
N THR A 345 -0.47 21.31 -4.89
CA THR A 345 -0.75 22.34 -5.90
C THR A 345 -2.22 22.33 -6.34
N ALA A 346 -2.54 21.62 -7.40
CA ALA A 346 -3.81 21.65 -8.11
C ALA A 346 -4.98 21.00 -7.34
N ALA A 347 -4.71 20.12 -6.36
CA ALA A 347 -5.77 19.42 -5.63
C ALA A 347 -6.50 20.34 -4.62
N ASP A 348 -5.81 21.33 -4.06
CA ASP A 348 -6.39 22.36 -3.20
C ASP A 348 -5.86 23.76 -3.59
N PRO A 349 -6.51 24.45 -4.54
CA PRO A 349 -6.06 25.78 -4.97
C PRO A 349 -6.14 26.87 -3.89
N SER A 350 -6.85 26.63 -2.80
CA SER A 350 -6.98 27.59 -1.69
C SER A 350 -5.71 27.66 -0.83
N ARG A 351 -4.85 26.63 -0.88
CA ARG A 351 -3.58 26.56 -0.16
C ARG A 351 -2.39 26.51 -1.12
N ARG A 352 -1.52 27.47 -1.01
CA ARG A 352 -0.26 27.53 -1.74
C ARG A 352 0.88 27.11 -0.81
N TRP A 353 1.69 26.16 -1.26
CA TRP A 353 2.81 25.61 -0.48
C TRP A 353 4.12 26.18 -0.98
N THR A 354 4.98 26.59 -0.05
CA THR A 354 6.40 26.82 -0.36
C THR A 354 7.17 25.50 -0.32
N VAL A 355 8.37 25.50 -0.91
CA VAL A 355 9.28 24.35 -0.86
C VAL A 355 9.59 23.97 0.60
N ARG A 356 9.85 24.96 1.46
CA ARG A 356 10.10 24.78 2.90
C ARG A 356 8.91 24.13 3.60
N GLU A 357 7.71 24.66 3.42
CA GLU A 357 6.49 24.13 4.06
C GLU A 357 6.22 22.68 3.65
N ALA A 358 6.41 22.35 2.38
CA ALA A 358 6.26 20.98 1.89
C ALA A 358 7.33 20.04 2.47
N ALA A 359 8.59 20.46 2.55
CA ALA A 359 9.66 19.69 3.16
C ALA A 359 9.40 19.43 4.66
N GLU A 360 8.98 20.44 5.40
CA GLU A 360 8.62 20.32 6.83
C GLU A 360 7.43 19.39 7.03
N PHE A 361 6.42 19.47 6.17
CA PHE A 361 5.25 18.60 6.22
C PHE A 361 5.63 17.14 5.93
N ILE A 362 6.38 16.88 4.84
CA ILE A 362 6.81 15.54 4.43
C ILE A 362 7.78 14.93 5.43
N GLY A 363 8.58 15.76 6.08
CA GLY A 363 9.60 15.33 7.05
C GLY A 363 9.05 14.52 8.23
N LEU A 364 7.72 14.58 8.48
CA LEU A 364 7.08 13.79 9.53
C LEU A 364 5.72 13.27 9.05
N GLY A 365 5.66 11.95 8.79
CA GLY A 365 4.43 11.29 8.36
C GLY A 365 4.20 11.27 6.85
N GLY A 366 5.12 11.79 6.05
CA GLY A 366 5.03 11.77 4.58
C GLY A 366 3.93 12.69 4.05
N ARG A 367 3.08 12.19 3.15
CA ARG A 367 2.02 12.98 2.49
C ARG A 367 0.67 12.97 3.20
N GLY A 368 0.57 12.33 4.36
CA GLY A 368 -0.65 12.26 5.15
C GLY A 368 -0.63 13.23 6.34
N PRO A 369 -1.80 13.46 6.99
CA PRO A 369 -1.86 14.28 8.20
C PRO A 369 -1.13 13.63 9.37
N VAL A 370 -0.68 14.48 10.29
CA VAL A 370 -0.19 14.07 11.61
C VAL A 370 -1.25 14.44 12.64
N LEU A 371 -1.89 13.44 13.24
CA LEU A 371 -2.93 13.63 14.26
C LEU A 371 -2.31 13.39 15.64
N VAL A 372 -2.40 14.40 16.51
CA VAL A 372 -1.69 14.42 17.79
C VAL A 372 -2.69 14.69 18.92
N GLY A 373 -2.66 13.88 19.97
CA GLY A 373 -3.53 14.07 21.12
C GLY A 373 -3.61 12.86 22.05
N SER A 374 -4.47 12.96 23.07
CA SER A 374 -4.93 11.81 23.84
C SER A 374 -5.72 10.84 22.94
N ALA A 375 -5.95 9.62 23.38
CA ALA A 375 -6.75 8.63 22.64
C ALA A 375 -8.12 9.17 22.24
N SER A 376 -8.81 9.88 23.14
CA SER A 376 -10.12 10.49 22.87
C SER A 376 -10.04 11.56 21.78
N GLU A 377 -9.06 12.45 21.85
CA GLU A 377 -8.89 13.53 20.86
C GLU A 377 -8.49 13.02 19.48
N VAL A 378 -7.63 12.00 19.43
CA VAL A 378 -7.27 11.36 18.15
C VAL A 378 -8.48 10.61 17.57
N ALA A 379 -9.28 9.95 18.41
CA ALA A 379 -10.52 9.32 17.95
C ALA A 379 -11.51 10.34 17.37
N ASP A 380 -11.70 11.51 18.01
CA ASP A 380 -12.53 12.60 17.49
C ASP A 380 -12.03 13.09 16.11
N GLN A 381 -10.71 13.25 15.97
CA GLN A 381 -10.10 13.66 14.70
C GLN A 381 -10.32 12.60 13.61
N LEU A 382 -10.12 11.30 13.90
CA LEU A 382 -10.34 10.21 12.94
C LEU A 382 -11.79 10.16 12.48
N GLU A 383 -12.75 10.27 13.39
CA GLU A 383 -14.19 10.30 13.08
C GLU A 383 -14.51 11.49 12.17
N LEU A 384 -14.02 12.69 12.50
CA LEU A 384 -14.20 13.88 11.67
C LEU A 384 -13.64 13.68 10.25
N TRP A 385 -12.42 13.11 10.13
CA TRP A 385 -11.82 12.86 8.82
C TRP A 385 -12.63 11.84 7.99
N LEU A 386 -13.13 10.76 8.61
CA LEU A 386 -14.01 9.82 7.90
C LEU A 386 -15.28 10.50 7.37
N ASP A 387 -15.95 11.28 8.24
CA ASP A 387 -17.21 11.92 7.90
C ASP A 387 -17.03 13.01 6.81
N GLU A 388 -15.94 13.74 6.86
CA GLU A 388 -15.64 14.78 5.88
C GLU A 388 -15.17 14.25 4.53
N THR A 389 -14.46 13.12 4.49
CA THR A 389 -13.78 12.66 3.26
C THR A 389 -14.44 11.44 2.60
N GLY A 390 -15.29 10.72 3.33
CA GLY A 390 -15.95 9.51 2.82
C GLY A 390 -15.00 8.30 2.63
N ILE A 391 -13.80 8.33 3.23
CA ILE A 391 -12.89 7.18 3.29
C ILE A 391 -13.45 6.08 4.22
N ASP A 392 -12.85 4.88 4.17
CA ASP A 392 -13.27 3.74 4.98
C ASP A 392 -12.30 3.44 6.13
N GLY A 393 -11.09 3.98 6.08
CA GLY A 393 -10.06 3.77 7.10
C GLY A 393 -8.75 4.48 6.82
N PHE A 394 -7.75 4.10 7.60
CA PHE A 394 -6.44 4.72 7.53
C PHE A 394 -5.33 3.70 7.32
N ASN A 395 -4.35 4.09 6.52
CA ASN A 395 -3.09 3.40 6.35
C ASN A 395 -2.06 4.12 7.24
N LEU A 396 -1.82 3.57 8.44
CA LEU A 396 -1.09 4.23 9.51
C LEU A 396 0.42 4.08 9.32
N THR A 397 1.10 5.18 9.07
CA THR A 397 2.56 5.25 9.11
C THR A 397 3.06 5.52 10.54
N TYR A 398 4.37 5.48 10.74
CA TYR A 398 5.02 5.74 12.00
C TYR A 398 6.18 6.73 11.84
N ALA A 399 6.51 7.41 12.91
CA ALA A 399 7.74 8.19 13.05
C ALA A 399 8.79 7.40 13.86
N VAL A 400 8.39 6.78 14.96
CA VAL A 400 9.23 5.99 15.84
C VAL A 400 8.60 4.62 16.12
N GLN A 401 9.28 3.55 15.70
CA GLN A 401 8.91 2.16 16.00
C GLN A 401 9.61 1.65 17.27
N PRO A 402 8.93 0.87 18.13
CA PRO A 402 7.52 0.47 18.03
C PRO A 402 6.54 1.47 18.65
N ASP A 403 7.02 2.58 19.23
CA ASP A 403 6.28 3.48 20.11
C ASP A 403 4.92 3.92 19.53
N ASP A 404 4.90 4.37 18.26
CA ASP A 404 3.68 4.95 17.70
C ASP A 404 2.58 3.90 17.52
N LEU A 405 2.90 2.76 16.88
CA LEU A 405 1.92 1.69 16.67
C LEU A 405 1.53 1.01 17.98
N HIS A 406 2.48 0.89 18.93
CA HIS A 406 2.18 0.40 20.28
C HIS A 406 1.14 1.29 20.98
N ASN A 407 1.31 2.63 20.94
CA ASN A 407 0.34 3.55 21.55
C ASN A 407 -1.02 3.52 20.83
N VAL A 408 -1.04 3.31 19.52
CA VAL A 408 -2.31 3.10 18.81
C VAL A 408 -3.01 1.84 19.34
N VAL A 409 -2.29 0.73 19.48
CA VAL A 409 -2.86 -0.53 19.96
C VAL A 409 -3.32 -0.44 21.41
N GLU A 410 -2.50 0.14 22.29
CA GLU A 410 -2.76 0.12 23.74
C GLU A 410 -3.69 1.25 24.22
N LEU A 411 -3.73 2.39 23.52
CA LEU A 411 -4.49 3.55 23.98
C LEU A 411 -5.68 3.87 23.06
N LEU A 412 -5.48 3.91 21.75
CA LEU A 412 -6.50 4.35 20.81
C LEU A 412 -7.51 3.25 20.47
N VAL A 413 -7.05 2.03 20.21
CA VAL A 413 -7.94 0.90 19.87
C VAL A 413 -8.98 0.68 20.97
N PRO A 414 -8.65 0.60 22.29
CA PRO A 414 -9.67 0.47 23.33
C PRO A 414 -10.68 1.63 23.36
N GLU A 415 -10.24 2.85 23.09
CA GLU A 415 -11.14 4.02 23.02
C GLU A 415 -12.12 3.91 21.84
N LEU A 416 -11.63 3.53 20.66
CA LEU A 416 -12.48 3.31 19.49
C LEU A 416 -13.46 2.15 19.68
N GLN A 417 -13.03 1.08 20.36
CA GLN A 417 -13.91 -0.04 20.75
C GLN A 417 -14.98 0.40 21.72
N ARG A 418 -14.65 1.19 22.75
CA ARG A 418 -15.60 1.78 23.69
C ARG A 418 -16.65 2.65 22.99
N ARG A 419 -16.27 3.33 21.91
CA ARG A 419 -17.17 4.14 21.06
C ARG A 419 -18.01 3.29 20.09
N GLY A 420 -17.76 1.99 19.99
CA GLY A 420 -18.38 1.13 18.98
C GLY A 420 -17.92 1.43 17.54
N ARG A 421 -16.72 2.01 17.38
CA ARG A 421 -16.13 2.42 16.10
C ARG A 421 -15.03 1.48 15.60
N TYR A 422 -14.69 0.45 16.37
CA TYR A 422 -13.65 -0.53 16.03
C TYR A 422 -14.08 -1.93 16.44
N PRO A 423 -13.66 -3.00 15.72
CA PRO A 423 -14.06 -4.35 16.04
C PRO A 423 -13.51 -4.80 17.41
N LEU A 424 -14.25 -5.70 18.08
CA LEU A 424 -13.85 -6.32 19.35
C LEU A 424 -13.05 -7.62 19.15
N ALA A 425 -13.16 -8.22 17.96
CA ALA A 425 -12.47 -9.44 17.57
C ALA A 425 -12.37 -9.51 16.04
N TYR A 426 -11.44 -10.31 15.54
CA TYR A 426 -11.41 -10.67 14.13
C TYR A 426 -12.61 -11.54 13.75
N GLN A 427 -13.04 -11.46 12.51
CA GLN A 427 -13.85 -12.47 11.86
C GLN A 427 -12.95 -13.57 11.32
N ASP A 428 -13.43 -14.80 11.26
CA ASP A 428 -12.74 -15.91 10.61
C ASP A 428 -12.75 -15.73 9.09
N GLY A 429 -11.84 -16.45 8.40
CA GLY A 429 -11.76 -16.47 6.95
C GLY A 429 -10.53 -15.76 6.37
N THR A 430 -10.51 -15.67 5.05
CA THR A 430 -9.45 -15.01 4.29
C THR A 430 -9.43 -13.50 4.53
N LEU A 431 -8.37 -12.83 4.09
CA LEU A 431 -8.31 -11.37 4.13
C LEU A 431 -9.48 -10.74 3.37
N ARG A 432 -9.81 -11.26 2.17
CA ARG A 432 -10.95 -10.74 1.40
C ARG A 432 -12.26 -10.90 2.16
N HIS A 433 -12.52 -12.07 2.75
CA HIS A 433 -13.75 -12.28 3.52
C HIS A 433 -13.86 -11.30 4.69
N LYS A 434 -12.76 -11.06 5.43
CA LYS A 434 -12.72 -10.10 6.55
C LYS A 434 -12.96 -8.65 6.11
N LEU A 435 -12.50 -8.27 4.91
CA LEU A 435 -12.66 -6.92 4.39
C LEU A 435 -14.07 -6.66 3.86
N PHE A 436 -14.66 -7.64 3.15
CA PHE A 436 -15.87 -7.42 2.35
C PHE A 436 -17.08 -8.26 2.79
N GLY A 437 -16.88 -9.33 3.56
CA GLY A 437 -17.98 -10.20 4.02
C GLY A 437 -18.65 -11.05 2.93
N GLN A 438 -18.07 -11.12 1.72
CA GLN A 438 -18.68 -11.72 0.53
C GLN A 438 -17.97 -13.01 0.05
N GLY A 439 -17.22 -13.67 0.93
CA GLY A 439 -16.49 -14.90 0.61
C GLY A 439 -15.02 -14.64 0.30
N ASP A 440 -14.35 -15.71 -0.16
CA ASP A 440 -12.89 -15.76 -0.26
C ASP A 440 -12.37 -15.30 -1.62
N ARG A 441 -13.23 -15.25 -2.65
CA ARG A 441 -12.87 -15.03 -4.05
C ARG A 441 -13.36 -13.67 -4.53
N LEU A 442 -12.77 -13.19 -5.64
CA LEU A 442 -13.27 -12.00 -6.33
C LEU A 442 -14.78 -12.10 -6.58
N PRO A 443 -15.55 -11.01 -6.43
CA PRO A 443 -16.98 -10.98 -6.80
C PRO A 443 -17.20 -11.37 -8.26
N GLU A 444 -18.35 -11.95 -8.58
CA GLU A 444 -18.66 -12.42 -9.95
C GLU A 444 -18.60 -11.30 -10.99
N GLN A 445 -19.00 -10.08 -10.62
CA GLN A 445 -18.94 -8.90 -11.49
C GLN A 445 -17.53 -8.32 -11.68
N HIS A 446 -16.54 -8.75 -10.90
CA HIS A 446 -15.17 -8.25 -11.01
C HIS A 446 -14.52 -8.65 -12.34
N ALA A 447 -13.79 -7.73 -12.97
CA ALA A 447 -13.13 -7.97 -14.27
C ALA A 447 -12.29 -9.25 -14.29
N GLY A 448 -11.61 -9.57 -13.19
CA GLY A 448 -10.79 -10.77 -13.04
C GLY A 448 -11.57 -12.09 -13.11
N ARG A 449 -12.87 -12.10 -12.75
CA ARG A 449 -13.73 -13.30 -12.85
C ARG A 449 -14.24 -13.54 -14.26
N ASN A 450 -14.29 -12.49 -15.08
CA ASN A 450 -14.91 -12.50 -16.41
C ASN A 450 -13.89 -12.70 -17.54
N VAL A 451 -12.63 -12.97 -17.25
CA VAL A 451 -11.64 -13.31 -18.28
C VAL A 451 -11.93 -14.68 -18.91
N SER A 452 -11.66 -14.83 -20.18
CA SER A 452 -11.79 -16.10 -20.91
C SER A 452 -10.40 -16.66 -21.23
N ILE A 453 -10.26 -17.98 -21.20
CA ILE A 453 -9.14 -18.73 -21.77
C ILE A 453 -9.55 -19.22 -23.16
N GLN A 454 -8.60 -19.30 -24.07
CA GLN A 454 -8.85 -19.79 -25.44
C GLN A 454 -8.87 -21.31 -25.48
#